data_778b88dc3ce040e93a6edd607137005d
#
_entry.id   778b88dc3ce040e93a6edd607137005d
#
_cell.length_a   1.000
_cell.length_b   1.000
_cell.length_c   1.000
_cell.angle_alpha   90.00
_cell.angle_beta   90.00
_cell.angle_gamma   90.00
#
_symmetry.space_group_name_H-M   'P 1'
#
loop_
_entity.id
_entity.type
_entity.pdbx_description
1 polymer ?
#
loop_
_entity_poly.entity_id
_entity_poly.type
_entity_poly.pdbx_seq_one_letter_code
_entity_poly.pdbx_strand_id
1 'polypeptide(L)'
;ALFRSQLRRLRQHSTRRYGSLRLTVPRSQVFEYSFHQLRVRNAEEMRGRLHITFQNEDGIDAGGLTREWYSILARDIFNQNYALFIAAADGATFQPNPVSHVNSEHLAYFKFVGRIVGKAIADGQALDAHFTQSFYKHILGVTVTHLDMQAIDPDYYKNLLQITSLPLEDLGLDLTFSADTEMFG
;
A
#
# COMPACT_ATOMS: atom_id res chain seq x y z
N ALA A 1 -21.74 -9.52 4.89
CA ALA A 1 -22.95 -8.70 4.68
C ALA A 1 -22.90 -7.39 5.49
N LEU A 2 -22.53 -7.43 6.79
CA LEU A 2 -22.53 -6.27 7.70
C LEU A 2 -21.56 -5.17 7.26
N PHE A 3 -20.33 -5.52 6.89
CA PHE A 3 -19.29 -4.59 6.44
C PHE A 3 -19.72 -3.83 5.17
N ARG A 4 -20.28 -4.53 4.19
CA ARG A 4 -20.78 -3.88 2.96
C ARG A 4 -21.94 -2.93 3.22
N SER A 5 -22.80 -3.22 4.18
CA SER A 5 -23.92 -2.33 4.53
C SER A 5 -23.42 -1.08 5.28
N GLN A 6 -22.43 -1.20 6.15
CA GLN A 6 -21.79 -0.08 6.82
C GLN A 6 -21.07 0.84 5.83
N LEU A 7 -20.32 0.28 4.86
CA LEU A 7 -19.68 1.05 3.81
C LEU A 7 -20.71 1.80 2.93
N ARG A 8 -21.85 1.19 2.59
CA ARG A 8 -22.92 1.87 1.85
C ARG A 8 -23.48 3.06 2.62
N ARG A 9 -23.69 2.93 3.93
CA ARG A 9 -24.15 4.04 4.79
C ARG A 9 -23.14 5.18 4.84
N LEU A 10 -21.85 4.87 5.01
CA LEU A 10 -20.79 5.86 5.01
C LEU A 10 -20.72 6.63 3.68
N ARG A 11 -20.91 5.96 2.54
CA ARG A 11 -20.93 6.58 1.21
C ARG A 11 -22.11 7.53 1.01
N GLN A 12 -23.32 7.14 1.42
CA GLN A 12 -24.51 7.97 1.28
C GLN A 12 -24.42 9.26 2.11
N HIS A 13 -23.78 9.21 3.29
CA HIS A 13 -23.56 10.37 4.15
C HIS A 13 -22.39 11.25 3.67
N SER A 14 -21.38 10.65 3.04
CA SER A 14 -20.18 11.34 2.57
C SER A 14 -20.50 12.37 1.48
N THR A 15 -21.26 11.99 0.46
CA THR A 15 -21.46 12.81 -0.73
C THR A 15 -22.23 14.12 -0.43
N ARG A 16 -23.14 14.12 0.54
CA ARG A 16 -23.92 15.31 0.91
C ARG A 16 -23.17 16.29 1.83
N ARG A 17 -22.19 15.80 2.59
CA ARG A 17 -21.53 16.56 3.66
C ARG A 17 -20.18 17.14 3.26
N TYR A 18 -19.42 16.48 2.37
CA TYR A 18 -18.00 16.77 2.15
C TYR A 18 -17.67 17.30 0.74
N GLY A 19 -18.66 17.51 -0.12
CA GLY A 19 -18.45 18.08 -1.45
C GLY A 19 -17.72 17.14 -2.41
N SER A 20 -16.92 17.71 -3.32
CA SER A 20 -16.16 16.96 -4.33
C SER A 20 -14.66 17.17 -4.19
N LEU A 21 -13.92 16.06 -4.32
CA LEU A 21 -12.45 16.02 -4.41
C LEU A 21 -12.10 15.92 -5.90
N ARG A 22 -11.62 17.01 -6.50
CA ARG A 22 -11.28 17.05 -7.91
C ARG A 22 -9.78 16.96 -8.09
N LEU A 23 -9.34 16.11 -9.03
CA LEU A 23 -7.94 15.95 -9.42
C LEU A 23 -7.85 16.07 -10.94
N THR A 24 -6.84 16.82 -11.38
CA THR A 24 -6.48 16.90 -12.79
C THR A 24 -5.05 16.42 -12.96
N VAL A 25 -4.87 15.34 -13.70
CA VAL A 25 -3.58 14.64 -13.80
C VAL A 25 -3.23 14.30 -15.24
N PRO A 26 -1.96 14.41 -15.65
CA PRO A 26 -1.51 13.88 -16.92
C PRO A 26 -1.39 12.35 -16.84
N ARG A 27 -1.76 11.63 -17.89
CA ARG A 27 -1.67 10.17 -17.95
C ARG A 27 -0.25 9.62 -17.75
N SER A 28 0.75 10.37 -18.19
CA SER A 28 2.14 9.98 -18.10
C SER A 28 2.74 10.07 -16.68
N GLN A 29 2.06 10.79 -15.75
CA GLN A 29 2.57 11.08 -14.43
C GLN A 29 1.46 11.06 -13.36
N VAL A 30 0.57 10.08 -13.44
CA VAL A 30 -0.61 10.00 -12.56
C VAL A 30 -0.20 9.93 -11.08
N PHE A 31 0.80 9.11 -10.75
CA PHE A 31 1.24 8.91 -9.38
C PHE A 31 1.77 10.21 -8.76
N GLU A 32 2.72 10.87 -9.42
CA GLU A 32 3.35 12.10 -8.93
C GLU A 32 2.36 13.26 -8.79
N TYR A 33 1.56 13.51 -9.83
CA TYR A 33 0.58 14.59 -9.78
C TYR A 33 -0.50 14.34 -8.72
N SER A 34 -0.91 13.08 -8.55
CA SER A 34 -1.86 12.71 -7.49
C SER A 34 -1.23 12.87 -6.10
N PHE A 35 0.03 12.49 -5.92
CA PHE A 35 0.76 12.70 -4.68
C PHE A 35 0.80 14.19 -4.31
N HIS A 36 1.24 15.06 -5.22
CA HIS A 36 1.34 16.48 -4.95
C HIS A 36 -0.01 17.14 -4.64
N GLN A 37 -1.08 16.76 -5.34
CA GLN A 37 -2.41 17.31 -5.11
C GLN A 37 -3.05 16.79 -3.82
N LEU A 38 -2.83 15.50 -3.46
CA LEU A 38 -3.48 14.89 -2.29
C LEU A 38 -2.69 15.06 -1.00
N ARG A 39 -1.37 15.27 -1.05
CA ARG A 39 -0.56 15.45 0.17
C ARG A 39 -0.98 16.66 1.00
N VAL A 40 -1.48 17.70 0.36
CA VAL A 40 -1.90 18.95 1.01
C VAL A 40 -3.37 18.93 1.46
N ARG A 41 -4.15 17.91 1.07
CA ARG A 41 -5.56 17.81 1.43
C ARG A 41 -5.73 17.36 2.88
N ASN A 42 -6.70 17.96 3.56
CA ASN A 42 -7.06 17.52 4.90
C ASN A 42 -7.99 16.29 4.88
N ALA A 43 -8.30 15.75 6.07
CA ALA A 43 -9.11 14.53 6.20
C ALA A 43 -10.57 14.72 5.73
N GLU A 44 -11.13 15.92 5.84
CA GLU A 44 -12.50 16.22 5.41
C GLU A 44 -12.58 16.30 3.88
N GLU A 45 -11.65 16.98 3.24
CA GLU A 45 -11.55 17.05 1.78
C GLU A 45 -11.39 15.64 1.17
N MET A 46 -10.61 14.77 1.81
CA MET A 46 -10.43 13.38 1.35
C MET A 46 -11.72 12.54 1.41
N ARG A 47 -12.72 12.95 2.18
CA ARG A 47 -14.05 12.30 2.20
C ARG A 47 -14.95 12.73 1.05
N GLY A 48 -14.61 13.81 0.34
CA GLY A 48 -15.36 14.29 -0.82
C GLY A 48 -15.47 13.24 -1.94
N ARG A 49 -16.51 13.37 -2.78
CA ARG A 49 -16.65 12.51 -3.95
C ARG A 49 -15.51 12.77 -4.93
N LEU A 50 -14.79 11.71 -5.28
CA LEU A 50 -13.67 11.80 -6.23
C LEU A 50 -14.15 12.04 -7.65
N HIS A 51 -13.53 13.00 -8.34
CA HIS A 51 -13.70 13.28 -9.75
C HIS A 51 -12.33 13.44 -10.39
N ILE A 52 -12.05 12.61 -11.36
CA ILE A 52 -10.78 12.60 -12.10
C ILE A 52 -10.97 13.23 -13.47
N THR A 53 -10.03 14.09 -13.83
CA THR A 53 -9.88 14.63 -15.18
C THR A 53 -8.47 14.35 -15.65
N PHE A 54 -8.32 13.68 -16.79
CA PHE A 54 -7.02 13.57 -17.45
C PHE A 54 -6.77 14.82 -18.28
N GLN A 55 -5.55 15.35 -18.18
CA GLN A 55 -5.18 16.56 -18.95
C GLN A 55 -5.26 16.29 -20.45
N ASN A 56 -5.75 17.29 -21.18
CA ASN A 56 -5.92 17.24 -22.64
C ASN A 56 -6.89 16.16 -23.14
N GLU A 57 -7.81 15.71 -22.29
CA GLU A 57 -8.86 14.78 -22.66
C GLU A 57 -10.24 15.38 -22.40
N ASP A 58 -11.12 15.28 -23.38
CA ASP A 58 -12.52 15.62 -23.24
C ASP A 58 -13.25 14.43 -22.63
N GLY A 59 -13.69 14.56 -21.39
CA GLY A 59 -14.44 13.50 -20.74
C GLY A 59 -15.12 13.96 -19.45
N ILE A 60 -16.36 13.51 -19.26
CA ILE A 60 -17.07 13.67 -18.00
C ILE A 60 -16.84 12.38 -17.21
N ASP A 61 -16.31 12.47 -15.98
CA ASP A 61 -16.12 11.32 -15.14
C ASP A 61 -17.46 10.77 -14.61
N ALA A 62 -18.01 9.82 -15.35
CA ALA A 62 -19.17 9.01 -14.94
C ALA A 62 -18.75 7.79 -14.07
N GLY A 63 -17.51 7.77 -13.59
CA GLY A 63 -16.91 6.69 -12.80
C GLY A 63 -15.89 5.82 -13.57
N GLY A 64 -15.78 6.00 -14.88
CA GLY A 64 -14.79 5.30 -15.71
C GLY A 64 -13.38 5.82 -15.48
N LEU A 65 -13.22 7.15 -15.58
CA LEU A 65 -11.92 7.82 -15.36
C LEU A 65 -11.40 7.60 -13.93
N THR A 66 -12.28 7.65 -12.93
CA THR A 66 -11.93 7.34 -11.54
C THR A 66 -11.43 5.91 -11.40
N ARG A 67 -12.08 4.91 -12.02
CA ARG A 67 -11.64 3.51 -11.97
C ARG A 67 -10.28 3.32 -12.65
N GLU A 68 -10.10 3.93 -13.80
CA GLU A 68 -8.83 3.90 -14.53
C GLU A 68 -7.69 4.53 -13.73
N TRP A 69 -7.94 5.67 -13.10
CA TRP A 69 -6.99 6.32 -12.21
C TRP A 69 -6.55 5.40 -11.07
N TYR A 70 -7.47 4.70 -10.40
CA TYR A 70 -7.12 3.71 -9.37
C TYR A 70 -6.29 2.56 -9.94
N SER A 71 -6.58 2.09 -11.16
CA SER A 71 -5.80 1.03 -11.80
C SER A 71 -4.37 1.45 -12.13
N ILE A 72 -4.18 2.69 -12.57
CA ILE A 72 -2.84 3.24 -12.82
C ILE A 72 -2.08 3.38 -11.50
N LEU A 73 -2.68 3.96 -10.47
CA LEU A 73 -2.06 4.13 -9.17
C LEU A 73 -1.67 2.78 -8.53
N ALA A 74 -2.51 1.75 -8.65
CA ALA A 74 -2.21 0.43 -8.10
C ALA A 74 -0.91 -0.15 -8.68
N ARG A 75 -0.65 0.07 -9.97
CA ARG A 75 0.63 -0.34 -10.61
C ARG A 75 1.79 0.52 -10.17
N ASP A 76 1.57 1.84 -10.12
CA ASP A 76 2.64 2.79 -9.81
C ASP A 76 3.08 2.72 -8.34
N ILE A 77 2.21 2.35 -7.40
CA ILE A 77 2.54 2.11 -5.99
C ILE A 77 3.71 1.13 -5.84
N PHE A 78 3.73 0.08 -6.68
CA PHE A 78 4.76 -0.96 -6.64
C PHE A 78 5.92 -0.74 -7.62
N ASN A 79 5.99 0.43 -8.23
CA ASN A 79 7.11 0.78 -9.10
C ASN A 79 8.41 0.88 -8.27
N GLN A 80 9.39 0.07 -8.64
CA GLN A 80 10.68 -0.03 -7.95
C GLN A 80 11.44 1.29 -7.88
N ASN A 81 11.22 2.21 -8.83
CA ASN A 81 11.88 3.52 -8.84
C ASN A 81 11.52 4.37 -7.62
N TYR A 82 10.41 4.11 -6.96
CA TYR A 82 10.05 4.79 -5.70
C TYR A 82 10.69 4.15 -4.47
N ALA A 83 11.22 2.94 -4.58
CA ALA A 83 11.83 2.16 -3.49
C ALA A 83 10.89 1.97 -2.26
N LEU A 84 9.57 2.04 -2.45
CA LEU A 84 8.62 1.99 -1.34
C LEU A 84 8.29 0.57 -0.91
N PHE A 85 8.12 -0.33 -1.87
CA PHE A 85 7.70 -1.71 -1.63
C PHE A 85 8.61 -2.69 -2.35
N ILE A 86 8.76 -3.86 -1.76
CA ILE A 86 9.43 -5.03 -2.37
C ILE A 86 8.44 -6.18 -2.46
N ALA A 87 8.63 -7.03 -3.47
CA ALA A 87 7.85 -8.26 -3.60
C ALA A 87 8.28 -9.28 -2.54
N ALA A 88 7.32 -10.03 -2.00
CA ALA A 88 7.59 -11.23 -1.20
C ALA A 88 8.04 -12.38 -2.12
N ALA A 89 8.42 -13.52 -1.53
CA ALA A 89 8.92 -14.68 -2.29
C ALA A 89 7.93 -15.23 -3.32
N ASP A 90 6.62 -15.00 -3.15
CA ASP A 90 5.58 -15.38 -4.10
C ASP A 90 5.56 -14.53 -5.38
N GLY A 91 6.31 -13.41 -5.40
CA GLY A 91 6.35 -12.46 -6.50
C GLY A 91 5.03 -11.70 -6.76
N ALA A 92 4.00 -11.95 -5.98
CA ALA A 92 2.64 -11.43 -6.17
C ALA A 92 2.18 -10.50 -5.05
N THR A 93 2.67 -10.71 -3.83
CA THR A 93 2.38 -9.84 -2.69
C THR A 93 3.55 -8.91 -2.38
N PHE A 94 3.24 -7.76 -1.79
CA PHE A 94 4.21 -6.72 -1.53
C PHE A 94 4.25 -6.34 -0.06
N GLN A 95 5.43 -5.95 0.40
CA GLN A 95 5.65 -5.43 1.74
C GLN A 95 6.49 -4.14 1.68
N PRO A 96 6.43 -3.29 2.72
CA PRO A 96 7.30 -2.13 2.79
C PRO A 96 8.77 -2.50 2.64
N ASN A 97 9.48 -1.74 1.83
CA ASN A 97 10.91 -1.93 1.63
C ASN A 97 11.69 -1.44 2.87
N PRO A 98 12.47 -2.29 3.53
CA PRO A 98 13.27 -1.88 4.70
C PRO A 98 14.23 -0.74 4.41
N VAL A 99 14.73 -0.65 3.18
CA VAL A 99 15.66 0.41 2.73
C VAL A 99 14.96 1.55 1.99
N SER A 100 13.64 1.70 2.17
CA SER A 100 12.87 2.79 1.53
C SER A 100 13.40 4.20 1.82
N HIS A 101 14.19 4.37 2.88
CA HIS A 101 14.81 5.63 3.28
C HIS A 101 15.76 6.23 2.23
N VAL A 102 16.19 5.47 1.24
CA VAL A 102 16.94 5.98 0.07
C VAL A 102 16.11 6.99 -0.72
N ASN A 103 14.78 6.88 -0.67
CA ASN A 103 13.87 7.91 -1.10
C ASN A 103 13.60 8.86 0.07
N SER A 104 14.12 10.08 -0.01
CA SER A 104 14.01 11.07 1.07
C SER A 104 12.58 11.43 1.46
N GLU A 105 11.61 11.28 0.55
CA GLU A 105 10.19 11.53 0.81
C GLU A 105 9.38 10.24 1.10
N HIS A 106 10.02 9.09 1.36
CA HIS A 106 9.37 7.78 1.50
C HIS A 106 8.18 7.79 2.49
N LEU A 107 8.32 8.44 3.64
CA LEU A 107 7.22 8.52 4.62
C LEU A 107 6.02 9.31 4.11
N ALA A 108 6.25 10.34 3.32
CA ALA A 108 5.17 11.12 2.70
C ALA A 108 4.46 10.28 1.62
N TYR A 109 5.22 9.49 0.85
CA TYR A 109 4.66 8.54 -0.12
C TYR A 109 3.89 7.42 0.57
N PHE A 110 4.39 6.83 1.65
CA PHE A 110 3.63 5.82 2.42
C PHE A 110 2.32 6.39 2.97
N LYS A 111 2.34 7.62 3.47
CA LYS A 111 1.12 8.31 3.91
C LYS A 111 0.14 8.51 2.75
N PHE A 112 0.65 8.86 1.57
CA PHE A 112 -0.15 9.00 0.35
C PHE A 112 -0.77 7.66 -0.05
N VAL A 113 0.02 6.58 -0.11
CA VAL A 113 -0.49 5.23 -0.42
C VAL A 113 -1.59 4.82 0.56
N GLY A 114 -1.38 5.04 1.86
CA GLY A 114 -2.41 4.79 2.87
C GLY A 114 -3.71 5.57 2.63
N ARG A 115 -3.61 6.83 2.19
CA ARG A 115 -4.78 7.64 1.80
C ARG A 115 -5.50 7.08 0.58
N ILE A 116 -4.75 6.60 -0.43
CA ILE A 116 -5.32 5.97 -1.63
C ILE A 116 -6.05 4.67 -1.28
N VAL A 117 -5.43 3.80 -0.49
CA VAL A 117 -6.05 2.55 -0.01
C VAL A 117 -7.32 2.84 0.78
N GLY A 118 -7.24 3.76 1.74
CA GLY A 118 -8.41 4.18 2.53
C GLY A 118 -9.52 4.78 1.68
N LYS A 119 -9.17 5.61 0.69
CA LYS A 119 -10.12 6.21 -0.25
C LYS A 119 -10.78 5.17 -1.15
N ALA A 120 -10.02 4.22 -1.69
CA ALA A 120 -10.54 3.11 -2.48
C ALA A 120 -11.57 2.29 -1.69
N ILE A 121 -11.27 1.94 -0.44
CA ILE A 121 -12.20 1.25 0.46
C ILE A 121 -13.48 2.08 0.68
N ALA A 122 -13.33 3.36 1.01
CA ALA A 122 -14.46 4.25 1.24
C ALA A 122 -15.34 4.41 0.00
N ASP A 123 -14.75 4.57 -1.18
CA ASP A 123 -15.46 4.72 -2.46
C ASP A 123 -15.93 3.36 -3.03
N GLY A 124 -15.47 2.24 -2.47
CA GLY A 124 -15.75 0.87 -2.91
C GLY A 124 -15.21 0.55 -4.28
N GLN A 125 -14.09 1.14 -4.57
CA GLN A 125 -13.30 0.78 -5.72
C GLN A 125 -12.38 -0.39 -5.37
N ALA A 126 -12.24 -1.33 -6.30
CA ALA A 126 -11.20 -2.33 -6.19
C ALA A 126 -9.86 -1.66 -6.50
N LEU A 127 -8.88 -1.88 -5.63
CA LEU A 127 -7.51 -1.48 -5.85
C LEU A 127 -6.70 -2.76 -6.05
N ASP A 128 -6.07 -2.90 -7.19
CA ASP A 128 -5.22 -4.06 -7.51
C ASP A 128 -3.85 -3.88 -6.85
N ALA A 129 -3.87 -3.92 -5.52
CA ALA A 129 -2.71 -3.76 -4.65
C ALA A 129 -2.74 -4.87 -3.60
N HIS A 130 -1.85 -5.83 -3.74
CA HIS A 130 -1.78 -7.01 -2.89
C HIS A 130 -0.63 -6.88 -1.91
N PHE A 131 -0.94 -6.75 -0.63
CA PHE A 131 0.07 -6.70 0.43
C PHE A 131 0.19 -8.06 1.14
N THR A 132 1.33 -8.28 1.77
CA THR A 132 1.54 -9.47 2.62
C THR A 132 0.55 -9.51 3.78
N GLN A 133 0.26 -10.71 4.27
CA GLN A 133 -0.63 -10.89 5.41
C GLN A 133 -0.13 -10.17 6.66
N SER A 134 1.17 -10.16 6.90
CA SER A 134 1.81 -9.43 8.01
C SER A 134 1.55 -7.93 7.94
N PHE A 135 1.59 -7.34 6.73
CA PHE A 135 1.29 -5.92 6.54
C PHE A 135 -0.19 -5.61 6.85
N TYR A 136 -1.13 -6.45 6.42
CA TYR A 136 -2.53 -6.29 6.81
C TYR A 136 -2.75 -6.46 8.32
N LYS A 137 -2.03 -7.39 8.98
CA LYS A 137 -2.07 -7.52 10.44
C LYS A 137 -1.64 -6.23 11.14
N HIS A 138 -0.55 -5.60 10.69
CA HIS A 138 -0.11 -4.30 11.21
C HIS A 138 -1.17 -3.21 11.06
N ILE A 139 -1.83 -3.10 9.88
CA ILE A 139 -2.92 -2.15 9.65
C ILE A 139 -4.08 -2.39 10.62
N LEU A 140 -4.38 -3.66 10.91
CA LEU A 140 -5.50 -4.06 11.78
C LEU A 140 -5.13 -4.06 13.27
N GLY A 141 -3.89 -3.77 13.64
CA GLY A 141 -3.43 -3.85 15.03
C GLY A 141 -3.34 -5.28 15.57
N VAL A 142 -3.25 -6.28 14.69
CA VAL A 142 -3.09 -7.69 15.06
C VAL A 142 -1.61 -7.99 15.23
N THR A 143 -1.26 -8.72 16.28
CA THR A 143 0.13 -9.11 16.56
C THR A 143 0.73 -9.94 15.43
N VAL A 144 1.89 -9.53 14.95
CA VAL A 144 2.72 -10.27 13.99
C VAL A 144 3.68 -11.17 14.77
N THR A 145 3.87 -12.39 14.29
CA THR A 145 4.74 -13.40 14.91
C THR A 145 5.71 -13.96 13.87
N HIS A 146 6.69 -14.77 14.31
CA HIS A 146 7.61 -15.47 13.40
C HIS A 146 6.88 -16.39 12.40
N LEU A 147 5.67 -16.86 12.72
CA LEU A 147 4.85 -17.67 11.81
C LEU A 147 4.46 -16.92 10.53
N ASP A 148 4.35 -15.59 10.59
CA ASP A 148 4.03 -14.77 9.44
C ASP A 148 5.17 -14.71 8.41
N MET A 149 6.40 -15.06 8.83
CA MET A 149 7.56 -15.16 7.96
C MET A 149 7.39 -16.24 6.89
N GLN A 150 6.63 -17.30 7.17
CA GLN A 150 6.37 -18.37 6.21
C GLN A 150 5.75 -17.86 4.89
N ALA A 151 4.92 -16.83 4.96
CA ALA A 151 4.28 -16.25 3.78
C ALA A 151 5.17 -15.21 3.06
N ILE A 152 6.19 -14.68 3.75
CA ILE A 152 7.11 -13.67 3.22
C ILE A 152 8.31 -14.34 2.56
N ASP A 153 8.97 -15.22 3.32
CA ASP A 153 10.16 -15.97 2.93
C ASP A 153 10.12 -17.37 3.55
N PRO A 154 9.62 -18.38 2.80
CA PRO A 154 9.46 -19.75 3.30
C PRO A 154 10.81 -20.40 3.68
N ASP A 155 11.89 -20.07 2.99
CA ASP A 155 13.20 -20.67 3.25
C ASP A 155 13.83 -20.07 4.48
N TYR A 156 13.75 -18.77 4.67
CA TYR A 156 14.16 -18.13 5.93
C TYR A 156 13.34 -18.65 7.12
N TYR A 157 12.03 -18.86 6.94
CA TYR A 157 11.17 -19.43 7.97
C TYR A 157 11.63 -20.85 8.39
N LYS A 158 11.97 -21.72 7.42
CA LYS A 158 12.50 -23.07 7.72
C LYS A 158 13.79 -22.99 8.53
N ASN A 159 14.70 -22.09 8.16
CA ASN A 159 15.94 -21.88 8.89
C ASN A 159 15.69 -21.43 10.33
N LEU A 160 14.73 -20.50 10.54
CA LEU A 160 14.32 -20.09 11.88
C LEU A 160 13.78 -21.26 12.72
N LEU A 161 12.96 -22.13 12.11
CA LEU A 161 12.45 -23.33 12.79
C LEU A 161 13.57 -24.28 13.19
N GLN A 162 14.58 -24.48 12.36
CA GLN A 162 15.75 -25.32 12.69
C GLN A 162 16.51 -24.75 13.88
N ILE A 163 16.77 -23.44 13.89
CA ILE A 163 17.46 -22.77 15.01
C ILE A 163 16.67 -22.91 16.32
N THR A 164 15.33 -22.85 16.26
CA THR A 164 14.49 -22.97 17.46
C THR A 164 14.25 -24.42 17.92
N SER A 165 14.53 -25.41 17.08
CA SER A 165 14.27 -26.83 17.35
C SER A 165 15.47 -27.60 17.89
N LEU A 166 16.69 -27.04 17.79
CA LEU A 166 17.93 -27.67 18.21
C LEU A 166 18.65 -26.82 19.26
N PRO A 167 19.44 -27.42 20.17
CA PRO A 167 20.35 -26.65 21.01
C PRO A 167 21.33 -25.86 20.13
N LEU A 168 21.63 -24.62 20.50
CA LEU A 168 22.52 -23.74 19.70
C LEU A 168 23.92 -24.33 19.54
N GLU A 169 24.39 -25.10 20.54
CA GLU A 169 25.69 -25.78 20.54
C GLU A 169 25.78 -26.83 19.43
N ASP A 170 24.65 -27.48 19.10
CA ASP A 170 24.58 -28.53 18.07
C ASP A 170 24.51 -27.97 16.64
N LEU A 171 24.16 -26.69 16.50
CA LEU A 171 24.03 -26.05 15.18
C LEU A 171 25.36 -25.69 14.53
N GLY A 172 26.44 -25.61 15.31
CA GLY A 172 27.77 -25.21 14.83
C GLY A 172 27.76 -23.80 14.17
N LEU A 173 26.81 -22.96 14.53
CA LEU A 173 26.63 -21.62 13.98
C LEU A 173 27.16 -20.56 14.95
N ASP A 174 27.95 -19.64 14.47
CA ASP A 174 28.35 -18.45 15.22
C ASP A 174 27.23 -17.37 15.06
N LEU A 175 26.24 -17.45 15.96
CA LEU A 175 25.08 -16.58 15.92
C LEU A 175 25.38 -15.25 16.60
N THR A 176 25.15 -14.16 15.90
CA THR A 176 25.30 -12.79 16.38
C THR A 176 23.95 -12.08 16.44
N PHE A 177 23.86 -11.00 17.24
CA PHE A 177 22.70 -10.10 17.26
C PHE A 177 22.73 -9.06 16.11
N SER A 178 23.51 -9.33 15.06
CA SER A 178 23.62 -8.49 13.87
C SER A 178 23.16 -9.28 12.64
N ALA A 179 22.61 -8.58 11.67
CA ALA A 179 22.25 -9.13 10.37
C ALA A 179 22.78 -8.19 9.28
N ASP A 180 23.35 -8.78 8.23
CA ASP A 180 23.76 -8.03 7.06
C ASP A 180 22.52 -7.65 6.23
N THR A 181 22.51 -6.43 5.70
CA THR A 181 21.42 -5.93 4.85
C THR A 181 22.02 -5.43 3.53
N GLU A 182 21.58 -6.02 2.43
CA GLU A 182 21.88 -5.49 1.10
C GLU A 182 21.13 -4.18 0.89
N MET A 183 21.86 -3.12 0.57
CA MET A 183 21.28 -1.79 0.32
C MET A 183 21.10 -1.46 -1.16
N PHE A 184 21.59 -2.19 -2.07
CA PHE A 184 21.47 -2.20 -3.53
C PHE A 184 22.53 -3.18 -4.05
N GLY A 185 22.09 -4.32 -4.55
CA GLY A 185 22.95 -5.28 -5.20
C GLY A 185 23.44 -4.79 -6.56
#